data_dce5255d07466842eb726da111faf438
#
_entry.id   dce5255d07466842eb726da111faf438
#
_cell.length_a   1.000
_cell.length_b   1.000
_cell.length_c   1.000
_cell.angle_alpha   90.00
_cell.angle_beta   90.00
_cell.angle_gamma   90.00
#
_symmetry.space_group_name_H-M   'P 1'
#
loop_
_entity.id
_entity.type
_entity.pdbx_description
1 polymer ?
#
loop_
_entity_poly.entity_id
_entity_poly.type
_entity_poly.pdbx_seq_one_letter_code
_entity_poly.pdbx_strand_id
1 'polypeptide(L)'
;MQLVTKTQSTPFKNSETCTAYEYAMAETAINGAVIELTGRYPTTGRATNSISKELVYVTRGSGTIAVDGQETSLVQGDQILIQPGEKYYFNGTMQLYIACTPAWKPTQHMYTD
;
A
#
# COMPACT_ATOMS: atom_id res chain seq x y z
N MET A 1 -21.93 10.05 -7.50
CA MET A 1 -21.30 8.73 -7.38
C MET A 1 -20.26 8.56 -8.46
N GLN A 2 -19.14 7.93 -8.14
CA GLN A 2 -18.12 7.56 -9.11
C GLN A 2 -17.91 6.06 -9.04
N LEU A 3 -17.78 5.41 -10.17
CA LEU A 3 -17.53 3.97 -10.26
C LEU A 3 -16.28 3.73 -11.10
N VAL A 4 -15.33 2.98 -10.56
CA VAL A 4 -14.17 2.47 -11.30
C VAL A 4 -14.22 0.95 -11.20
N THR A 5 -14.40 0.28 -12.32
CA THR A 5 -14.44 -1.17 -12.38
C THR A 5 -13.03 -1.76 -12.34
N LYS A 6 -12.92 -3.04 -12.05
CA LYS A 6 -11.64 -3.74 -12.06
C LYS A 6 -10.92 -3.61 -13.42
N THR A 7 -11.66 -3.70 -14.52
CA THR A 7 -11.09 -3.56 -15.86
C THR A 7 -10.59 -2.15 -16.18
N GLN A 8 -11.08 -1.14 -15.45
CA GLN A 8 -10.65 0.24 -15.59
C GLN A 8 -9.45 0.58 -14.69
N SER A 9 -9.12 -0.29 -13.73
CA SER A 9 -7.95 -0.07 -12.88
C SER A 9 -6.67 -0.15 -13.72
N THR A 10 -5.67 0.61 -13.30
CA THR A 10 -4.39 0.70 -14.00
C THR A 10 -3.31 0.00 -13.18
N PRO A 11 -2.67 -1.06 -13.70
CA PRO A 11 -1.57 -1.69 -13.01
C PRO A 11 -0.32 -0.80 -13.04
N PHE A 12 0.36 -0.72 -11.91
CA PHE A 12 1.63 -0.06 -11.78
C PHE A 12 2.59 -0.97 -11.01
N LYS A 13 3.64 -1.41 -11.68
CA LYS A 13 4.63 -2.30 -11.08
C LYS A 13 5.65 -1.48 -10.29
N ASN A 14 5.50 -1.45 -8.98
CA ASN A 14 6.42 -0.71 -8.10
C ASN A 14 7.79 -1.39 -8.02
N SER A 15 7.81 -2.72 -8.08
CA SER A 15 9.01 -3.55 -8.05
C SER A 15 8.69 -4.93 -8.61
N GLU A 16 9.66 -5.82 -8.66
CA GLU A 16 9.44 -7.21 -9.08
C GLU A 16 8.46 -7.95 -8.15
N THR A 17 8.31 -7.50 -6.92
CA THR A 17 7.49 -8.17 -5.90
C THR A 17 6.21 -7.42 -5.56
N CYS A 18 5.96 -6.24 -6.16
CA CYS A 18 4.82 -5.40 -5.77
C CYS A 18 4.19 -4.72 -6.98
N THR A 19 2.93 -5.06 -7.23
CA THR A 19 2.12 -4.41 -8.26
C THR A 19 0.92 -3.75 -7.61
N ALA A 20 0.72 -2.46 -7.89
CA ALA A 20 -0.47 -1.72 -7.48
C ALA A 20 -1.46 -1.64 -8.64
N TYR A 21 -2.71 -1.98 -8.36
CA TYR A 21 -3.81 -1.74 -9.29
C TYR A 21 -4.54 -0.50 -8.80
N GLU A 22 -4.35 0.61 -9.50
CA GLU A 22 -4.86 1.91 -9.09
C GLU A 22 -6.25 2.15 -9.66
N TYR A 23 -7.17 2.58 -8.79
CA TYR A 23 -8.56 2.91 -9.14
C TYR A 23 -8.69 4.43 -9.14
N ALA A 24 -8.22 5.07 -10.24
CA ALA A 24 -8.20 6.51 -10.35
C ALA A 24 -9.62 7.10 -10.31
N MET A 25 -9.82 8.10 -9.47
CA MET A 25 -11.09 8.81 -9.29
C MET A 25 -10.86 10.31 -9.32
N ALA A 26 -11.90 11.06 -9.66
CA ALA A 26 -11.90 12.52 -9.59
C ALA A 26 -12.18 12.97 -8.15
N GLU A 27 -11.24 12.64 -7.24
CA GLU A 27 -11.37 12.90 -5.81
C GLU A 27 -9.98 13.19 -5.23
N THR A 28 -9.89 14.24 -4.42
CA THR A 28 -8.61 14.64 -3.80
C THR A 28 -8.49 14.24 -2.33
N ALA A 29 -9.61 13.89 -1.68
CA ALA A 29 -9.62 13.59 -0.25
C ALA A 29 -9.30 12.13 0.06
N ILE A 30 -9.52 11.22 -0.87
CA ILE A 30 -9.31 9.79 -0.68
C ILE A 30 -9.11 9.09 -2.02
N ASN A 31 -8.26 8.08 -2.05
CA ASN A 31 -8.22 7.11 -3.15
C ASN A 31 -7.86 5.73 -2.61
N GLY A 32 -7.95 4.72 -3.46
CA GLY A 32 -7.68 3.34 -3.08
C GLY A 32 -6.97 2.58 -4.18
N ALA A 33 -6.27 1.52 -3.77
CA ALA A 33 -5.57 0.63 -4.67
C ALA A 33 -5.57 -0.79 -4.12
N VAL A 34 -5.52 -1.76 -5.01
CA VAL A 34 -5.28 -3.17 -4.67
C VAL A 34 -3.80 -3.46 -4.91
N ILE A 35 -3.14 -4.03 -3.93
CA ILE A 35 -1.72 -4.36 -3.99
C ILE A 35 -1.57 -5.88 -4.04
N GLU A 36 -0.85 -6.37 -5.05
CA GLU A 36 -0.40 -7.75 -5.11
C GLU A 36 1.06 -7.80 -4.70
N LEU A 37 1.34 -8.50 -3.61
CA LEU A 37 2.68 -8.62 -3.04
C LEU A 37 3.15 -10.08 -3.13
N THR A 38 4.36 -10.29 -3.65
CA THR A 38 4.98 -11.60 -3.77
C THR A 38 6.42 -11.59 -3.26
N GLY A 39 6.63 -11.01 -2.11
CA GLY A 39 7.93 -10.87 -1.49
C GLY A 39 8.02 -9.60 -0.67
N ARG A 40 9.21 -9.02 -0.59
CA ARG A 40 9.45 -7.80 0.18
C ARG A 40 9.23 -6.55 -0.67
N TYR A 41 8.53 -5.57 -0.11
CA TYR A 41 8.41 -4.23 -0.70
C TYR A 41 8.63 -3.14 0.37
N PRO A 42 9.48 -2.14 0.11
CA PRO A 42 10.45 -2.11 -0.99
C PRO A 42 11.44 -3.27 -0.90
N THR A 43 12.11 -3.58 -2.00
CA THR A 43 13.01 -4.74 -2.05
C THR A 43 14.20 -4.59 -1.11
N THR A 44 14.62 -3.35 -0.86
CA THR A 44 15.62 -2.99 0.14
C THR A 44 15.19 -1.70 0.83
N GLY A 45 15.64 -1.49 2.07
CA GLY A 45 15.31 -0.28 2.81
C GLY A 45 13.84 -0.22 3.22
N ARG A 46 13.32 0.99 3.28
CA ARG A 46 11.95 1.26 3.73
C ARG A 46 11.31 2.31 2.83
N ALA A 47 9.98 2.32 2.83
CA ALA A 47 9.19 3.34 2.15
C ALA A 47 8.48 4.22 3.18
N THR A 48 8.14 5.42 2.78
CA THR A 48 7.34 6.34 3.59
C THR A 48 6.55 7.28 2.70
N ASN A 49 5.41 7.74 3.21
CA ASN A 49 4.62 8.78 2.58
C ASN A 49 4.60 10.00 3.50
N SER A 50 4.89 11.18 2.96
CA SER A 50 5.01 12.39 3.79
C SER A 50 3.65 13.02 4.14
N ILE A 51 2.59 12.69 3.42
CA ILE A 51 1.29 13.39 3.52
C ILE A 51 0.15 12.44 3.90
N SER A 52 -0.04 11.34 3.15
CA SER A 52 -1.21 10.48 3.30
C SER A 52 -1.08 9.50 4.45
N LYS A 53 -2.20 9.28 5.13
CA LYS A 53 -2.41 8.07 5.94
C LYS A 53 -2.76 6.93 4.99
N GLU A 54 -2.29 5.74 5.30
CA GLU A 54 -2.64 4.53 4.56
C GLU A 54 -3.39 3.57 5.47
N LEU A 55 -4.64 3.30 5.15
CA LEU A 55 -5.42 2.27 5.81
C LEU A 55 -5.30 1.00 4.97
N VAL A 56 -4.66 -0.02 5.53
CA VAL A 56 -4.30 -1.25 4.82
C VAL A 56 -5.13 -2.41 5.36
N TYR A 57 -5.79 -3.13 4.47
CA TYR A 57 -6.56 -4.33 4.81
C TYR A 57 -6.02 -5.53 4.04
N VAL A 58 -5.74 -6.62 4.73
CA VAL A 58 -5.26 -7.87 4.10
C VAL A 58 -6.47 -8.64 3.57
N THR A 59 -6.66 -8.64 2.26
CA THR A 59 -7.79 -9.32 1.62
C THR A 59 -7.52 -10.80 1.37
N ARG A 60 -6.23 -11.18 1.24
CA ARG A 60 -5.84 -12.56 0.97
C ARG A 60 -4.38 -12.76 1.36
N GLY A 61 -4.05 -13.98 1.81
CA GLY A 61 -2.67 -14.35 2.10
C GLY A 61 -2.19 -13.95 3.48
N SER A 62 -0.88 -13.93 3.65
CA SER A 62 -0.24 -13.63 4.93
C SER A 62 1.18 -13.11 4.72
N GLY A 63 1.71 -12.45 5.73
CA GLY A 63 3.07 -11.93 5.71
C GLY A 63 3.37 -11.12 6.96
N THR A 64 4.23 -10.12 6.80
CA THR A 64 4.62 -9.22 7.87
C THR A 64 4.63 -7.78 7.38
N ILE A 65 4.51 -6.85 8.32
CA ILE A 65 4.82 -5.44 8.12
C ILE A 65 5.80 -5.01 9.21
N ALA A 66 6.79 -4.24 8.85
CA ALA A 66 7.64 -3.56 9.81
C ALA A 66 7.43 -2.07 9.69
N VAL A 67 7.12 -1.41 10.80
CA VAL A 67 6.93 0.04 10.87
C VAL A 67 7.85 0.58 11.96
N ASP A 68 8.72 1.51 11.59
CA ASP A 68 9.69 2.13 12.50
C ASP A 68 10.47 1.11 13.34
N GLY A 69 10.83 -0.02 12.71
CA GLY A 69 11.62 -1.07 13.33
C GLY A 69 10.80 -2.15 14.07
N GLN A 70 9.50 -1.98 14.20
CA GLN A 70 8.64 -2.99 14.82
C GLN A 70 8.00 -3.87 13.75
N GLU A 71 8.30 -5.18 13.80
CA GLU A 71 7.74 -6.16 12.88
C GLU A 71 6.48 -6.79 13.47
N THR A 72 5.44 -6.90 12.65
CA THR A 72 4.15 -7.45 13.04
C THR A 72 3.67 -8.42 11.97
N SER A 73 3.21 -9.60 12.40
CA SER A 73 2.60 -10.59 11.49
C SER A 73 1.22 -10.15 11.05
N LEU A 74 0.90 -10.41 9.78
CA LEU A 74 -0.39 -10.09 9.17
C LEU A 74 -0.98 -11.34 8.54
N VAL A 75 -2.29 -11.52 8.72
CA VAL A 75 -3.06 -12.57 8.05
C VAL A 75 -4.32 -11.96 7.44
N GLN A 76 -4.97 -12.71 6.57
CA GLN A 76 -6.22 -12.29 5.96
C GLN A 76 -7.21 -11.78 7.02
N GLY A 77 -7.80 -10.61 6.76
CA GLY A 77 -8.74 -9.98 7.67
C GLY A 77 -8.13 -8.95 8.61
N ASP A 78 -6.81 -8.84 8.68
CA ASP A 78 -6.15 -7.85 9.51
C ASP A 78 -6.15 -6.48 8.85
N GLN A 79 -6.21 -5.44 9.67
CA GLN A 79 -6.15 -4.05 9.21
C GLN A 79 -5.09 -3.29 10.01
N ILE A 80 -4.33 -2.47 9.32
CA ILE A 80 -3.31 -1.61 9.93
C ILE A 80 -3.39 -0.20 9.37
N LEU A 81 -3.12 0.79 10.22
CA LEU A 81 -3.04 2.20 9.81
C LEU A 81 -1.59 2.66 9.89
N ILE A 82 -1.09 3.14 8.76
CA ILE A 82 0.25 3.72 8.66
C ILE A 82 0.10 5.23 8.61
N GLN A 83 0.75 5.93 9.55
CA GLN A 83 0.72 7.38 9.64
C GLN A 83 1.71 8.03 8.66
N PRO A 84 1.48 9.28 8.25
CA PRO A 84 2.46 10.02 7.47
C PRO A 84 3.81 10.05 8.16
N GLY A 85 4.88 9.83 7.39
CA GLY A 85 6.25 9.85 7.89
C GLY A 85 6.73 8.54 8.52
N GLU A 86 5.85 7.63 8.85
CA GLU A 86 6.27 6.31 9.33
C GLU A 86 7.00 5.56 8.20
N LYS A 87 8.08 4.89 8.54
CA LYS A 87 8.94 4.15 7.61
C LYS A 87 8.63 2.67 7.71
N TYR A 88 8.28 2.07 6.59
CA TYR A 88 7.77 0.71 6.59
C TYR A 88 8.36 -0.16 5.48
N TYR A 89 8.25 -1.47 5.66
CA TYR A 89 8.33 -2.45 4.58
C TYR A 89 7.33 -3.57 4.85
N PHE A 90 6.85 -4.15 3.75
CA PHE A 90 6.03 -5.37 3.77
C PHE A 90 6.87 -6.56 3.32
N ASN A 91 6.51 -7.75 3.77
CA ASN A 91 7.08 -8.98 3.24
C ASN A 91 6.06 -10.11 3.33
N GLY A 92 5.92 -10.85 2.25
CA GLY A 92 5.03 -12.00 2.22
C GLY A 92 4.33 -12.14 0.89
N THR A 93 3.41 -13.08 0.82
CA THR A 93 2.53 -13.28 -0.34
C THR A 93 1.13 -12.92 0.08
N MET A 94 0.71 -11.72 -0.28
CA MET A 94 -0.55 -11.13 0.16
C MET A 94 -1.19 -10.29 -0.92
N GLN A 95 -2.52 -10.19 -0.85
CA GLN A 95 -3.25 -9.13 -1.51
C GLN A 95 -3.73 -8.15 -0.44
N LEU A 96 -3.49 -6.87 -0.67
CA LEU A 96 -3.88 -5.79 0.23
C LEU A 96 -4.83 -4.85 -0.49
N TYR A 97 -5.77 -4.26 0.26
CA TYR A 97 -6.47 -3.04 -0.17
C TYR A 97 -5.96 -1.89 0.66
N ILE A 98 -5.56 -0.81 0.01
CA ILE A 98 -5.04 0.38 0.69
C ILE A 98 -5.89 1.57 0.32
N ALA A 99 -6.48 2.24 1.33
CA ALA A 99 -7.14 3.53 1.19
C ALA A 99 -6.21 4.62 1.72
N CYS A 100 -6.01 5.68 0.94
CA CYS A 100 -5.15 6.79 1.31
C CYS A 100 -5.94 8.06 1.50
N THR A 101 -5.68 8.80 2.57
CA THR A 101 -6.28 10.11 2.86
C THR A 101 -5.22 11.14 3.27
N PRO A 102 -5.10 12.27 2.55
CA PRO A 102 -5.69 12.59 1.27
C PRO A 102 -5.27 11.61 0.17
N ALA A 103 -5.87 11.73 -1.00
CA ALA A 103 -5.57 10.85 -2.13
C ALA A 103 -4.07 10.80 -2.39
N TRP A 104 -3.55 9.59 -2.51
CA TRP A 104 -2.12 9.35 -2.68
C TRP A 104 -1.65 9.86 -4.05
N LYS A 105 -0.44 10.47 -4.04
CA LYS A 105 0.27 10.89 -5.25
C LYS A 105 1.72 10.44 -5.16
N PRO A 106 2.36 10.08 -6.28
CA PRO A 106 3.75 9.59 -6.27
C PRO A 106 4.75 10.56 -5.66
N THR A 107 4.49 11.87 -5.75
CA THR A 107 5.42 12.92 -5.30
C THR A 107 5.71 12.89 -3.80
N GLN A 108 4.86 12.27 -2.99
CA GLN A 108 5.06 12.14 -1.55
C GLN A 108 5.74 10.84 -1.12
N HIS A 109 5.86 9.89 -2.05
CA HIS A 109 6.42 8.57 -1.75
C HIS A 109 7.93 8.61 -1.84
N MET A 110 8.61 8.18 -0.78
CA MET A 110 10.06 8.20 -0.68
C MET A 110 10.58 6.86 -0.19
N TYR A 111 11.81 6.54 -0.61
CA TYR A 111 12.53 5.37 -0.14
C TYR A 111 13.66 5.82 0.78
N THR A 112 13.88 5.06 1.85
CA THR A 112 14.91 5.33 2.85
C THR A 112 15.73 4.06 3.11
N ASP A 113 16.73 4.19 3.95
CA ASP A 113 17.57 3.05 4.36
C ASP A 113 16.77 2.02 5.19
#